data_7123a8fa21c187162161916ff106e28f
#
_entry.id   7123a8fa21c187162161916ff106e28f
#
_cell.length_a   1.000
_cell.length_b   1.000
_cell.length_c   1.000
_cell.angle_alpha   90.00
_cell.angle_beta   90.00
_cell.angle_gamma   90.00
#
_symmetry.space_group_name_H-M   'P 1'
#
loop_
_entity.id
_entity.type
_entity.pdbx_description
1 polymer ?
#
loop_
_entity_poly.entity_id
_entity_poly.type
_entity_poly.pdbx_seq_one_letter_code
_entity_poly.pdbx_strand_id
1 'polypeptide(L)'
;MTYTTGLSLIEIITENEASPKAIIMAGGAGSGKTYLAKKLGLQNLPNINPDKYVEDRTSPAHNNLSKGVQMADQELQDRASKKERIVIDTTASGKTFNDKLKLLEENGYEVFMVMTYTHPFISYLSNATRERKIPTTAVFSTWKNSYDRVRSFKEQFGDNFTVFVNDRGGKYEKEIRDFNKAAEQGPEAIKEFIAEFEEKNNIKKGSTFFKPVELTDEEQAEFNELVKDIDYDRDNRSEDKAIKQRFKQLKGRGKQVKREDLEKERDKFRKTKEDRDKKADTVYNVIAYMLKSRDFRELIQHTSIEEIDNKIQNFLR
;
A
#
# COMPACT_ATOMS: atom_id res chain seq x y z
N MET A 1 58.87 26.79 24.90
CA MET A 1 58.47 25.47 24.40
C MET A 1 56.98 25.29 24.69
N THR A 2 56.19 25.56 23.73
CA THR A 2 54.65 25.41 23.78
C THR A 2 54.34 24.05 23.28
N TYR A 3 53.80 23.18 24.16
CA TYR A 3 53.27 21.88 23.78
C TYR A 3 51.88 22.10 23.17
N THR A 4 51.80 21.94 21.87
CA THR A 4 50.53 21.78 21.16
C THR A 4 49.97 20.38 21.53
N THR A 5 48.92 20.34 22.31
CA THR A 5 48.16 19.12 22.54
C THR A 5 47.51 18.74 21.22
N GLY A 6 48.08 17.74 20.55
CA GLY A 6 47.45 17.13 19.40
C GLY A 6 46.20 16.39 19.86
N LEU A 7 45.05 16.85 19.44
CA LEU A 7 43.80 16.07 19.47
C LEU A 7 44.11 14.73 18.80
N SER A 8 43.71 13.63 19.43
CA SER A 8 43.98 12.32 18.89
C SER A 8 43.17 12.13 17.58
N LEU A 9 43.77 11.43 16.61
CA LEU A 9 43.10 11.09 15.35
C LEU A 9 41.73 10.42 15.57
N ILE A 10 41.53 9.80 16.74
CA ILE A 10 40.28 9.18 17.17
C ILE A 10 39.21 10.23 17.49
N GLU A 11 39.58 11.37 18.13
CA GLU A 11 38.63 12.47 18.41
C GLU A 11 38.20 13.19 17.12
N ILE A 12 39.08 13.32 16.14
CA ILE A 12 38.77 13.92 14.84
C ILE A 12 37.84 12.99 14.01
N ILE A 13 37.95 11.66 14.18
CA ILE A 13 37.11 10.70 13.49
C ILE A 13 35.69 10.62 14.13
N THR A 14 35.57 10.89 15.42
CA THR A 14 34.25 10.87 16.12
C THR A 14 33.47 12.17 15.96
N GLU A 15 34.10 13.30 15.61
CA GLU A 15 33.41 14.58 15.35
C GLU A 15 32.78 14.70 13.97
N ASN A 16 32.97 13.70 13.07
CA ASN A 16 32.42 13.69 11.72
C ASN A 16 31.66 12.40 11.42
N GLU A 17 30.81 11.93 12.34
CA GLU A 17 29.78 10.92 11.96
C GLU A 17 28.78 11.62 11.05
N ALA A 18 28.94 11.43 9.76
CA ALA A 18 28.00 11.89 8.77
C ALA A 18 26.58 11.39 9.19
N SER A 19 25.62 12.29 9.17
CA SER A 19 24.22 11.97 9.53
C SER A 19 23.79 10.66 8.88
N PRO A 20 23.11 9.77 9.61
CA PRO A 20 22.64 8.52 9.02
C PRO A 20 21.67 8.81 7.86
N LYS A 21 21.68 7.97 6.84
CA LYS A 21 20.94 8.22 5.60
C LYS A 21 19.78 7.24 5.45
N ALA A 22 18.59 7.75 5.13
CA ALA A 22 17.42 6.95 4.80
C ALA A 22 16.91 7.28 3.39
N ILE A 23 16.65 6.25 2.58
CA ILE A 23 16.01 6.38 1.26
C ILE A 23 14.59 5.89 1.35
N ILE A 24 13.63 6.73 1.05
CA ILE A 24 12.22 6.37 1.01
C ILE A 24 11.80 6.08 -0.43
N MET A 25 11.42 4.82 -0.69
CA MET A 25 10.79 4.41 -1.94
C MET A 25 9.28 4.50 -1.76
N ALA A 26 8.68 5.56 -2.30
CA ALA A 26 7.26 5.86 -2.15
C ALA A 26 6.45 5.58 -3.42
N GLY A 27 5.15 5.37 -3.27
CA GLY A 27 4.23 5.21 -4.40
C GLY A 27 3.13 4.21 -4.14
N GLY A 28 2.03 4.31 -4.88
CA GLY A 28 0.86 3.46 -4.76
C GLY A 28 1.15 1.96 -4.99
N ALA A 29 0.19 1.12 -4.64
CA ALA A 29 0.27 -0.30 -4.94
C ALA A 29 0.44 -0.50 -6.47
N GLY A 30 1.37 -1.37 -6.88
CA GLY A 30 1.60 -1.64 -8.32
C GLY A 30 2.39 -0.56 -9.07
N SER A 31 2.89 0.50 -8.41
CA SER A 31 3.64 1.57 -9.08
C SER A 31 5.01 1.15 -9.62
N GLY A 32 5.58 0.05 -9.12
CA GLY A 32 6.88 -0.44 -9.58
C GLY A 32 8.06 -0.04 -8.69
N LYS A 33 7.83 0.33 -7.43
CA LYS A 33 8.88 0.64 -6.45
C LYS A 33 9.99 -0.41 -6.41
N THR A 34 9.63 -1.69 -6.28
CA THR A 34 10.57 -2.81 -6.24
C THR A 34 11.42 -2.90 -7.52
N TYR A 35 10.83 -2.63 -8.68
CA TYR A 35 11.57 -2.56 -9.94
C TYR A 35 12.62 -1.45 -9.92
N LEU A 36 12.22 -0.25 -9.50
CA LEU A 36 13.11 0.90 -9.43
C LEU A 36 14.22 0.67 -8.38
N ALA A 37 13.88 0.20 -7.17
CA ALA A 37 14.85 -0.11 -6.12
C ALA A 37 15.92 -1.10 -6.60
N LYS A 38 15.50 -2.12 -7.39
CA LYS A 38 16.43 -3.08 -8.01
C LYS A 38 17.34 -2.42 -9.05
N LYS A 39 16.80 -1.52 -9.88
CA LYS A 39 17.59 -0.79 -10.89
C LYS A 39 18.61 0.16 -10.27
N LEU A 40 18.30 0.71 -9.11
CA LEU A 40 19.17 1.61 -8.33
C LEU A 40 20.13 0.87 -7.38
N GLY A 41 20.19 -0.48 -7.42
CA GLY A 41 21.07 -1.25 -6.55
C GLY A 41 20.73 -1.20 -5.04
N LEU A 42 19.55 -0.67 -4.69
CA LEU A 42 19.13 -0.47 -3.29
C LEU A 42 18.78 -1.77 -2.55
N GLN A 43 18.68 -2.90 -3.25
CA GLN A 43 18.43 -4.20 -2.61
C GLN A 43 19.54 -4.67 -1.67
N ASN A 44 20.73 -4.07 -1.77
CA ASN A 44 21.88 -4.38 -0.90
C ASN A 44 21.81 -3.66 0.45
N LEU A 45 20.92 -2.68 0.60
CA LEU A 45 20.67 -1.98 1.85
C LEU A 45 19.53 -2.68 2.63
N PRO A 46 19.54 -2.57 3.97
CA PRO A 46 18.41 -2.99 4.79
C PRO A 46 17.12 -2.35 4.31
N ASN A 47 16.11 -3.17 3.96
CA ASN A 47 14.84 -2.70 3.42
C ASN A 47 13.70 -2.95 4.42
N ILE A 48 13.12 -1.86 4.90
CA ILE A 48 11.96 -1.85 5.80
C ILE A 48 10.69 -1.97 4.94
N ASN A 49 10.14 -3.16 4.87
CA ASN A 49 8.96 -3.47 4.06
C ASN A 49 8.04 -4.46 4.79
N PRO A 50 6.78 -4.09 5.14
CA PRO A 50 5.83 -5.01 5.75
C PRO A 50 5.55 -6.27 4.94
N ASP A 51 5.57 -6.17 3.61
CA ASP A 51 5.22 -7.29 2.72
C ASP A 51 6.19 -8.46 2.87
N LYS A 52 7.47 -8.23 3.19
CA LYS A 52 8.43 -9.31 3.43
C LYS A 52 7.99 -10.25 4.57
N TYR A 53 7.37 -9.70 5.61
CA TYR A 53 6.86 -10.50 6.74
C TYR A 53 5.53 -11.18 6.42
N VAL A 54 4.70 -10.54 5.59
CA VAL A 54 3.39 -11.08 5.22
C VAL A 54 3.51 -12.20 4.19
N GLU A 55 4.50 -12.13 3.30
CA GLU A 55 4.75 -13.11 2.24
C GLU A 55 5.60 -14.30 2.71
N ASP A 56 6.42 -14.12 3.74
CA ASP A 56 7.22 -15.19 4.32
C ASP A 56 6.34 -16.19 5.08
N ARG A 57 6.31 -17.44 4.60
CA ARG A 57 5.51 -18.54 5.19
C ARG A 57 5.96 -18.92 6.59
N THR A 58 7.20 -18.63 6.96
CA THR A 58 7.76 -18.90 8.28
C THR A 58 7.54 -17.76 9.26
N SER A 59 7.13 -16.61 8.77
CA SER A 59 6.90 -15.41 9.60
C SER A 59 5.65 -15.56 10.47
N PRO A 60 5.71 -15.12 11.73
CA PRO A 60 4.52 -14.97 12.58
C PRO A 60 3.46 -14.03 12.01
N ALA A 61 3.84 -13.19 11.04
CA ALA A 61 2.95 -12.26 10.34
C ALA A 61 2.45 -12.79 8.99
N HIS A 62 2.72 -14.06 8.65
CA HIS A 62 2.26 -14.63 7.38
C HIS A 62 0.75 -14.41 7.19
N ASN A 63 0.37 -13.84 6.04
CA ASN A 63 -1.01 -13.46 5.70
C ASN A 63 -1.69 -12.47 6.68
N ASN A 64 -0.92 -11.76 7.51
CA ASN A 64 -1.42 -10.77 8.46
C ASN A 64 -0.72 -9.43 8.30
N LEU A 65 -1.31 -8.53 7.49
CA LEU A 65 -0.71 -7.22 7.19
C LEU A 65 -0.52 -6.35 8.44
N SER A 66 -1.46 -6.35 9.38
CA SER A 66 -1.32 -5.55 10.61
C SER A 66 -0.10 -5.98 11.42
N LYS A 67 0.11 -7.27 11.56
CA LYS A 67 1.29 -7.81 12.25
C LYS A 67 2.58 -7.58 11.44
N GLY A 68 2.51 -7.66 10.10
CA GLY A 68 3.64 -7.34 9.23
C GLY A 68 4.07 -5.87 9.36
N VAL A 69 3.11 -4.95 9.47
CA VAL A 69 3.40 -3.53 9.73
C VAL A 69 4.08 -3.35 11.09
N GLN A 70 3.57 -3.99 12.15
CA GLN A 70 4.19 -3.91 13.49
C GLN A 70 5.63 -4.42 13.48
N MET A 71 5.91 -5.54 12.79
CA MET A 71 7.27 -6.07 12.67
C MET A 71 8.20 -5.15 11.88
N ALA A 72 7.70 -4.53 10.80
CA ALA A 72 8.47 -3.56 10.03
C ALA A 72 8.75 -2.27 10.82
N ASP A 73 7.81 -1.81 11.63
CA ASP A 73 7.99 -0.64 12.49
C ASP A 73 9.02 -0.92 13.60
N GLN A 74 9.01 -2.12 14.18
CA GLN A 74 10.02 -2.54 15.14
C GLN A 74 11.41 -2.62 14.50
N GLU A 75 11.52 -3.23 13.30
CA GLU A 75 12.79 -3.25 12.57
C GLU A 75 13.31 -1.83 12.28
N LEU A 76 12.42 -0.91 11.89
CA LEU A 76 12.81 0.48 11.67
C LEU A 76 13.38 1.12 12.95
N GLN A 77 12.75 0.93 14.11
CA GLN A 77 13.25 1.43 15.39
C GLN A 77 14.63 0.88 15.74
N ASP A 78 14.80 -0.45 15.59
CA ASP A 78 16.06 -1.14 15.92
C ASP A 78 17.21 -0.66 15.02
N ARG A 79 16.96 -0.46 13.72
CA ARG A 79 17.97 0.04 12.77
C ARG A 79 18.27 1.54 12.95
N ALA A 80 17.22 2.33 13.21
CA ALA A 80 17.37 3.76 13.46
C ALA A 80 18.22 4.04 14.70
N SER A 81 18.03 3.26 15.77
CA SER A 81 18.86 3.36 16.99
C SER A 81 20.35 3.06 16.73
N LYS A 82 20.65 2.21 15.73
CA LYS A 82 22.01 1.85 15.32
C LYS A 82 22.59 2.77 14.25
N LYS A 83 21.85 3.79 13.82
CA LYS A 83 22.25 4.72 12.75
C LYS A 83 22.60 4.04 11.41
N GLU A 84 21.99 2.90 11.12
CA GLU A 84 22.22 2.15 9.88
C GLU A 84 21.66 2.91 8.67
N ARG A 85 22.31 2.79 7.49
CA ARG A 85 21.71 3.22 6.22
C ARG A 85 20.55 2.30 5.88
N ILE A 86 19.38 2.87 5.59
CA ILE A 86 18.15 2.10 5.39
C ILE A 86 17.36 2.53 4.16
N VAL A 87 16.63 1.59 3.60
CA VAL A 87 15.58 1.84 2.59
C VAL A 87 14.23 1.57 3.21
N ILE A 88 13.25 2.43 2.97
CA ILE A 88 11.88 2.25 3.44
C ILE A 88 10.96 2.13 2.23
N ASP A 89 10.36 0.97 2.00
CA ASP A 89 9.34 0.76 0.97
C ASP A 89 7.96 1.05 1.56
N THR A 90 7.26 2.04 1.01
CA THR A 90 5.99 2.52 1.58
C THR A 90 5.06 3.07 0.50
N THR A 91 3.77 3.14 0.79
CA THR A 91 2.83 3.96 0.01
C THR A 91 2.95 5.44 0.33
N ALA A 92 3.70 5.82 1.36
CA ALA A 92 3.83 7.18 1.88
C ALA A 92 2.49 7.85 2.21
N SER A 93 1.51 7.06 2.62
CA SER A 93 0.15 7.52 2.90
C SER A 93 -0.18 7.46 4.39
N GLY A 94 -1.00 8.42 4.85
CA GLY A 94 -1.58 8.39 6.18
C GLY A 94 -0.65 8.76 7.34
N LYS A 95 -1.17 8.59 8.55
CA LYS A 95 -0.51 8.96 9.82
C LYS A 95 0.77 8.15 10.06
N THR A 96 0.72 6.84 9.82
CA THR A 96 1.86 5.94 10.06
C THR A 96 3.12 6.33 9.28
N PHE A 97 2.97 6.97 8.13
CA PHE A 97 4.12 7.50 7.40
C PHE A 97 4.74 8.72 8.10
N ASN A 98 3.92 9.63 8.62
CA ASN A 98 4.41 10.78 9.38
C ASN A 98 5.13 10.33 10.66
N ASP A 99 4.63 9.28 11.33
CA ASP A 99 5.28 8.72 12.52
C ASP A 99 6.67 8.15 12.18
N LYS A 100 6.84 7.53 10.99
CA LYS A 100 8.15 7.09 10.50
C LYS A 100 9.10 8.25 10.22
N LEU A 101 8.62 9.32 9.58
CA LEU A 101 9.44 10.51 9.33
C LEU A 101 9.90 11.14 10.64
N LYS A 102 9.00 11.25 11.61
CA LYS A 102 9.34 11.77 12.94
C LYS A 102 10.41 10.92 13.64
N LEU A 103 10.28 9.59 13.57
CA LEU A 103 11.30 8.67 14.11
C LEU A 103 12.67 8.88 13.46
N LEU A 104 12.73 9.06 12.15
CA LEU A 104 13.97 9.33 11.43
C LEU A 104 14.58 10.67 11.84
N GLU A 105 13.77 11.71 11.94
CA GLU A 105 14.19 13.05 12.37
C GLU A 105 14.75 13.03 13.81
N GLU A 106 14.03 12.40 14.74
CA GLU A 106 14.45 12.23 16.14
C GLU A 106 15.79 11.47 16.27
N ASN A 107 16.08 10.59 15.30
CA ASN A 107 17.35 9.88 15.23
C ASN A 107 18.41 10.58 14.36
N GLY A 108 18.16 11.80 13.89
CA GLY A 108 19.12 12.62 13.15
C GLY A 108 19.38 12.16 11.72
N TYR A 109 18.44 11.43 11.11
CA TYR A 109 18.56 10.98 9.72
C TYR A 109 18.37 12.11 8.73
N GLU A 110 19.22 12.15 7.72
CA GLU A 110 18.90 12.79 6.46
C GLU A 110 18.06 11.83 5.60
N VAL A 111 17.06 12.38 4.90
CA VAL A 111 16.09 11.60 4.14
C VAL A 111 16.11 12.00 2.68
N PHE A 112 16.22 11.02 1.78
CA PHE A 112 16.00 11.17 0.35
C PHE A 112 14.75 10.40 -0.07
N MET A 113 13.81 11.03 -0.79
CA MET A 113 12.55 10.43 -1.18
C MET A 113 12.43 10.27 -2.69
N VAL A 114 12.23 9.04 -3.14
CA VAL A 114 11.91 8.72 -4.53
C VAL A 114 10.45 8.30 -4.62
N MET A 115 9.64 9.11 -5.28
CA MET A 115 8.25 8.80 -5.57
C MET A 115 8.15 8.06 -6.91
N THR A 116 7.69 6.81 -6.89
CA THR A 116 7.40 6.07 -8.14
C THR A 116 5.96 6.29 -8.52
N TYR A 117 5.74 7.11 -9.55
CA TYR A 117 4.42 7.32 -10.13
C TYR A 117 4.12 6.32 -11.22
N THR A 118 2.89 5.88 -11.31
CA THR A 118 2.34 5.17 -12.48
C THR A 118 0.88 5.55 -12.64
N HIS A 119 0.37 5.44 -13.88
CA HIS A 119 -1.04 5.68 -14.15
C HIS A 119 -1.94 4.74 -13.33
N PRO A 120 -3.12 5.16 -12.82
CA PRO A 120 -3.98 4.34 -11.97
C PRO A 120 -4.39 3.02 -12.65
N PHE A 121 -4.65 3.04 -13.96
CA PHE A 121 -4.90 1.82 -14.73
C PHE A 121 -3.72 0.84 -14.69
N ILE A 122 -2.48 1.33 -14.80
CA ILE A 122 -1.27 0.49 -14.70
C ILE A 122 -1.11 -0.08 -13.29
N SER A 123 -1.42 0.71 -12.25
CA SER A 123 -1.48 0.22 -10.86
C SER A 123 -2.46 -0.94 -10.72
N TYR A 124 -3.66 -0.77 -11.25
CA TYR A 124 -4.69 -1.80 -11.30
C TYR A 124 -4.21 -3.06 -12.01
N LEU A 125 -3.71 -2.92 -13.25
CA LEU A 125 -3.23 -4.04 -14.06
C LEU A 125 -2.09 -4.79 -13.37
N SER A 126 -1.15 -4.05 -12.78
CA SER A 126 -0.03 -4.64 -12.04
C SER A 126 -0.50 -5.44 -10.82
N ASN A 127 -1.57 -5.00 -10.14
CA ASN A 127 -2.18 -5.76 -9.06
C ASN A 127 -2.95 -6.99 -9.59
N ALA A 128 -3.69 -6.83 -10.68
CA ALA A 128 -4.51 -7.89 -11.27
C ALA A 128 -3.68 -9.09 -11.77
N THR A 129 -2.42 -8.87 -12.12
CA THR A 129 -1.48 -9.91 -12.60
C THR A 129 -0.63 -10.53 -11.48
N ARG A 130 -0.74 -10.06 -10.23
CA ARG A 130 0.00 -10.63 -9.09
C ARG A 130 -0.66 -11.90 -8.56
N GLU A 131 0.15 -12.76 -7.95
CA GLU A 131 -0.35 -13.91 -7.19
C GLU A 131 -1.21 -13.45 -6.01
N ARG A 132 -0.68 -12.53 -5.19
CA ARG A 132 -1.40 -11.87 -4.11
C ARG A 132 -2.04 -10.58 -4.64
N LYS A 133 -3.38 -10.58 -4.72
CA LYS A 133 -4.17 -9.43 -5.19
C LYS A 133 -4.82 -8.71 -4.02
N ILE A 134 -4.86 -7.39 -4.08
CA ILE A 134 -5.68 -6.57 -3.20
C ILE A 134 -6.93 -6.09 -3.95
N PRO A 135 -8.03 -5.76 -3.27
CA PRO A 135 -9.25 -5.24 -3.93
C PRO A 135 -8.95 -4.01 -4.80
N THR A 136 -9.59 -3.91 -5.95
CA THR A 136 -9.41 -2.80 -6.91
C THR A 136 -9.59 -1.43 -6.24
N THR A 137 -10.59 -1.30 -5.37
CA THR A 137 -10.81 -0.06 -4.59
C THR A 137 -9.64 0.27 -3.67
N ALA A 138 -8.98 -0.74 -3.09
CA ALA A 138 -7.78 -0.53 -2.27
C ALA A 138 -6.58 -0.09 -3.11
N VAL A 139 -6.43 -0.64 -4.34
CA VAL A 139 -5.40 -0.17 -5.29
C VAL A 139 -5.56 1.31 -5.57
N PHE A 140 -6.76 1.73 -5.93
CA PHE A 140 -7.05 3.13 -6.25
C PHE A 140 -6.98 4.04 -5.03
N SER A 141 -7.39 3.57 -3.85
CA SER A 141 -7.24 4.34 -2.60
C SER A 141 -5.77 4.55 -2.25
N THR A 142 -4.92 3.52 -2.37
CA THR A 142 -3.49 3.66 -2.13
C THR A 142 -2.83 4.56 -3.18
N TRP A 143 -3.25 4.46 -4.45
CA TRP A 143 -2.79 5.34 -5.51
C TRP A 143 -3.11 6.81 -5.17
N LYS A 144 -4.39 7.12 -4.95
CA LYS A 144 -4.83 8.46 -4.56
C LYS A 144 -4.04 9.00 -3.36
N ASN A 145 -4.01 8.22 -2.27
CA ASN A 145 -3.40 8.68 -1.02
C ASN A 145 -1.88 8.89 -1.12
N SER A 146 -1.20 8.17 -2.03
CA SER A 146 0.22 8.35 -2.28
C SER A 146 0.48 9.65 -3.03
N TYR A 147 -0.31 9.96 -4.08
CA TYR A 147 -0.01 11.07 -4.98
C TYR A 147 -0.69 12.38 -4.59
N ASP A 148 -1.70 12.35 -3.76
CA ASP A 148 -2.36 13.51 -3.16
C ASP A 148 -1.37 14.41 -2.37
N ARG A 149 -0.27 13.81 -1.91
CA ARG A 149 0.76 14.45 -1.08
C ARG A 149 2.03 14.87 -1.82
N VAL A 150 2.09 14.68 -3.15
CA VAL A 150 3.32 14.95 -3.92
C VAL A 150 3.81 16.40 -3.73
N ARG A 151 2.89 17.36 -3.74
CA ARG A 151 3.22 18.78 -3.52
C ARG A 151 3.88 18.98 -2.15
N SER A 152 3.29 18.45 -1.08
CA SER A 152 3.84 18.59 0.27
C SER A 152 5.18 17.88 0.43
N PHE A 153 5.40 16.76 -0.25
CA PHE A 153 6.71 16.09 -0.25
C PHE A 153 7.77 16.89 -0.99
N LYS A 154 7.40 17.50 -2.13
CA LYS A 154 8.33 18.38 -2.85
C LYS A 154 8.73 19.60 -2.01
N GLU A 155 7.80 20.17 -1.28
CA GLU A 155 8.06 21.29 -0.36
C GLU A 155 8.89 20.85 0.85
N GLN A 156 8.61 19.68 1.41
CA GLN A 156 9.31 19.16 2.61
C GLN A 156 10.73 18.70 2.34
N PHE A 157 10.98 18.00 1.24
CA PHE A 157 12.25 17.37 0.95
C PHE A 157 13.11 18.16 -0.05
N GLY A 158 12.56 19.18 -0.73
CA GLY A 158 13.29 20.02 -1.67
C GLY A 158 14.04 19.20 -2.73
N ASP A 159 15.38 19.40 -2.79
CA ASP A 159 16.26 18.69 -3.72
C ASP A 159 16.41 17.19 -3.43
N ASN A 160 16.09 16.78 -2.20
CA ASN A 160 16.05 15.36 -1.80
C ASN A 160 14.74 14.66 -2.18
N PHE A 161 13.92 15.27 -3.04
CA PHE A 161 12.72 14.67 -3.60
C PHE A 161 12.83 14.51 -5.11
N THR A 162 12.43 13.34 -5.61
CA THR A 162 12.38 13.10 -7.06
C THR A 162 11.22 12.16 -7.43
N VAL A 163 10.76 12.26 -8.69
CA VAL A 163 9.67 11.43 -9.21
C VAL A 163 10.16 10.59 -10.39
N PHE A 164 9.98 9.29 -10.28
CA PHE A 164 10.12 8.35 -11.38
C PHE A 164 8.76 7.99 -11.96
N VAL A 165 8.54 8.24 -13.25
CA VAL A 165 7.30 7.85 -13.95
C VAL A 165 7.50 6.48 -14.58
N ASN A 166 6.74 5.49 -14.09
CA ASN A 166 6.73 4.14 -14.63
C ASN A 166 5.54 3.95 -15.58
N ASP A 167 5.74 4.26 -16.84
CA ASP A 167 4.76 4.12 -17.92
C ASP A 167 4.75 2.74 -18.61
N ARG A 168 5.61 1.83 -18.12
CA ARG A 168 5.81 0.50 -18.75
C ARG A 168 6.33 0.56 -20.19
N GLY A 169 7.08 1.62 -20.54
CA GLY A 169 7.62 1.80 -21.89
C GLY A 169 6.54 2.00 -22.95
N GLY A 170 5.45 2.66 -22.61
CA GLY A 170 4.35 2.97 -23.54
C GLY A 170 3.46 1.78 -23.92
N LYS A 171 3.68 0.60 -23.35
CA LYS A 171 2.99 -0.65 -23.71
C LYS A 171 1.45 -0.57 -23.64
N TYR A 172 0.91 0.29 -22.80
CA TYR A 172 -0.54 0.39 -22.48
C TYR A 172 -1.14 1.75 -22.84
N GLU A 173 -0.57 2.46 -23.78
CA GLU A 173 -1.03 3.81 -24.17
C GLU A 173 -2.50 3.86 -24.60
N LYS A 174 -2.96 2.83 -25.33
CA LYS A 174 -4.35 2.76 -25.76
C LYS A 174 -5.29 2.63 -24.56
N GLU A 175 -5.02 1.67 -23.69
CA GLU A 175 -5.84 1.40 -22.51
C GLU A 175 -5.82 2.58 -21.51
N ILE A 176 -4.69 3.27 -21.41
CA ILE A 176 -4.58 4.52 -20.64
C ILE A 176 -5.49 5.60 -21.22
N ARG A 177 -5.48 5.80 -22.55
CA ARG A 177 -6.39 6.76 -23.20
C ARG A 177 -7.85 6.41 -23.01
N ASP A 178 -8.21 5.14 -23.11
CA ASP A 178 -9.59 4.68 -22.95
C ASP A 178 -10.03 4.81 -21.47
N PHE A 179 -9.16 4.49 -20.51
CA PHE A 179 -9.41 4.75 -19.09
C PHE A 179 -9.60 6.25 -18.81
N ASN A 180 -8.78 7.12 -19.40
CA ASN A 180 -8.92 8.56 -19.22
C ASN A 180 -10.26 9.09 -19.75
N LYS A 181 -10.73 8.59 -20.90
CA LYS A 181 -12.07 8.91 -21.43
C LYS A 181 -13.17 8.45 -20.47
N ALA A 182 -13.05 7.24 -19.90
CA ALA A 182 -13.98 6.77 -18.89
C ALA A 182 -13.94 7.65 -17.63
N ALA A 183 -12.75 8.06 -17.19
CA ALA A 183 -12.59 8.98 -16.06
C ALA A 183 -13.23 10.37 -16.30
N GLU A 184 -13.28 10.81 -17.55
CA GLU A 184 -14.00 12.04 -17.93
C GLU A 184 -15.52 11.93 -17.80
N GLN A 185 -16.06 10.74 -17.96
CA GLN A 185 -17.49 10.45 -17.84
C GLN A 185 -17.92 10.22 -16.39
N GLY A 186 -16.99 9.81 -15.51
CA GLY A 186 -17.24 9.66 -14.08
C GLY A 186 -16.99 8.26 -13.52
N PRO A 187 -17.34 8.05 -12.24
CA PRO A 187 -17.05 6.80 -11.52
C PRO A 187 -17.63 5.54 -12.15
N GLU A 188 -18.87 5.60 -12.63
CA GLU A 188 -19.53 4.43 -13.23
C GLU A 188 -18.83 4.00 -14.51
N ALA A 189 -18.45 4.93 -15.38
CA ALA A 189 -17.73 4.62 -16.60
C ALA A 189 -16.33 4.00 -16.32
N ILE A 190 -15.65 4.40 -15.23
CA ILE A 190 -14.40 3.75 -14.79
C ILE A 190 -14.68 2.29 -14.37
N LYS A 191 -15.76 2.05 -13.64
CA LYS A 191 -16.15 0.69 -13.20
C LYS A 191 -16.50 -0.19 -14.39
N GLU A 192 -17.28 0.32 -15.33
CA GLU A 192 -17.63 -0.37 -16.58
C GLU A 192 -16.39 -0.70 -17.40
N PHE A 193 -15.50 0.27 -17.62
CA PHE A 193 -14.24 0.06 -18.33
C PHE A 193 -13.41 -1.07 -17.69
N ILE A 194 -13.30 -1.08 -16.35
CA ILE A 194 -12.55 -2.13 -15.63
C ILE A 194 -13.24 -3.49 -15.80
N ALA A 195 -14.56 -3.56 -15.70
CA ALA A 195 -15.31 -4.80 -15.84
C ALA A 195 -15.15 -5.39 -17.24
N GLU A 196 -15.29 -4.58 -18.28
CA GLU A 196 -15.09 -4.98 -19.68
C GLU A 196 -13.64 -5.44 -19.93
N PHE A 197 -12.67 -4.74 -19.36
CA PHE A 197 -11.26 -5.10 -19.46
C PHE A 197 -10.96 -6.44 -18.77
N GLU A 198 -11.53 -6.69 -17.58
CA GLU A 198 -11.42 -7.96 -16.86
C GLU A 198 -12.00 -9.12 -17.66
N GLU A 199 -13.19 -8.94 -18.21
CA GLU A 199 -13.88 -9.95 -19.03
C GLU A 199 -13.07 -10.28 -20.28
N LYS A 200 -12.71 -9.27 -21.06
CA LYS A 200 -11.95 -9.42 -22.31
C LYS A 200 -10.59 -10.12 -22.13
N ASN A 201 -9.95 -9.91 -20.99
CA ASN A 201 -8.61 -10.46 -20.71
C ASN A 201 -8.63 -11.67 -19.77
N ASN A 202 -9.81 -12.23 -19.46
CA ASN A 202 -9.99 -13.35 -18.52
C ASN A 202 -9.31 -13.11 -17.17
N ILE A 203 -9.32 -11.87 -16.69
CA ILE A 203 -8.74 -11.51 -15.40
C ILE A 203 -9.68 -12.02 -14.30
N LYS A 204 -9.30 -13.10 -13.65
CA LYS A 204 -10.06 -13.61 -12.50
C LYS A 204 -10.06 -12.56 -11.41
N LYS A 205 -11.26 -12.12 -10.99
CA LYS A 205 -11.41 -11.28 -9.79
C LYS A 205 -10.64 -11.93 -8.65
N GLY A 206 -9.65 -11.21 -8.12
CA GLY A 206 -8.79 -11.77 -7.07
C GLY A 206 -9.64 -12.18 -5.90
N SER A 207 -9.58 -13.44 -5.52
CA SER A 207 -10.10 -13.83 -4.22
C SER A 207 -9.21 -13.15 -3.18
N THR A 208 -9.71 -12.07 -2.60
CA THR A 208 -9.23 -11.67 -1.28
C THR A 208 -9.18 -12.92 -0.43
N PHE A 209 -8.12 -13.10 0.37
CA PHE A 209 -7.83 -14.26 1.22
C PHE A 209 -8.99 -14.69 2.13
N PHE A 210 -10.09 -15.11 1.55
CA PHE A 210 -11.21 -15.66 2.29
C PHE A 210 -11.09 -17.17 2.29
N LYS A 211 -10.36 -17.72 3.26
CA LYS A 211 -10.63 -19.13 3.58
C LYS A 211 -12.12 -19.22 3.87
N PRO A 212 -12.84 -20.16 3.25
CA PRO A 212 -14.22 -20.46 3.63
C PRO A 212 -14.27 -20.70 5.14
N VAL A 213 -15.34 -20.29 5.79
CA VAL A 213 -15.58 -20.69 7.17
C VAL A 213 -16.15 -22.10 7.09
N GLU A 214 -15.34 -23.08 7.41
CA GLU A 214 -15.77 -24.47 7.46
C GLU A 214 -16.54 -24.70 8.77
N LEU A 215 -17.76 -25.16 8.65
CA LEU A 215 -18.62 -25.61 9.73
C LEU A 215 -18.59 -27.15 9.76
N THR A 216 -18.71 -27.75 10.94
CA THR A 216 -18.98 -29.20 11.03
C THR A 216 -20.40 -29.49 10.51
N ASP A 217 -20.71 -30.72 10.22
CA ASP A 217 -22.05 -31.10 9.71
C ASP A 217 -23.15 -30.68 10.68
N GLU A 218 -22.92 -30.84 11.98
CA GLU A 218 -23.85 -30.40 13.04
C GLU A 218 -23.98 -28.88 13.10
N GLU A 219 -22.87 -28.16 13.05
CA GLU A 219 -22.85 -26.69 12.97
C GLU A 219 -23.53 -26.19 11.71
N GLN A 220 -23.37 -26.88 10.57
CA GLN A 220 -23.98 -26.50 9.32
C GLN A 220 -25.51 -26.71 9.35
N ALA A 221 -25.98 -27.80 9.96
CA ALA A 221 -27.39 -28.06 10.15
C ALA A 221 -28.05 -26.97 11.03
N GLU A 222 -27.46 -26.68 12.19
CA GLU A 222 -27.92 -25.62 13.08
C GLU A 222 -27.89 -24.23 12.41
N PHE A 223 -26.81 -23.92 11.70
CA PHE A 223 -26.68 -22.68 10.94
C PHE A 223 -27.79 -22.55 9.88
N ASN A 224 -28.03 -23.61 9.12
CA ASN A 224 -29.05 -23.61 8.08
C ASN A 224 -30.46 -23.36 8.65
N GLU A 225 -30.75 -23.89 9.81
CA GLU A 225 -32.06 -23.68 10.47
C GLU A 225 -32.19 -22.23 10.96
N LEU A 226 -31.13 -21.68 11.55
CA LEU A 226 -31.12 -20.29 12.02
C LEU A 226 -31.25 -19.26 10.90
N VAL A 227 -30.71 -19.55 9.70
CA VAL A 227 -30.72 -18.62 8.57
C VAL A 227 -31.84 -18.90 7.54
N LYS A 228 -32.71 -19.88 7.80
CA LYS A 228 -33.76 -20.34 6.85
C LYS A 228 -34.64 -19.20 6.34
N ASP A 229 -35.00 -18.27 7.21
CA ASP A 229 -35.85 -17.13 6.87
C ASP A 229 -35.12 -15.80 6.89
N ILE A 230 -33.75 -15.81 6.98
CA ILE A 230 -32.97 -14.60 6.85
C ILE A 230 -32.77 -14.34 5.36
N ASP A 231 -33.22 -13.18 4.90
CA ASP A 231 -32.94 -12.71 3.55
C ASP A 231 -31.47 -12.29 3.46
N TYR A 232 -30.57 -13.23 3.12
CA TYR A 232 -29.17 -12.96 2.83
C TYR A 232 -28.72 -13.69 1.57
N ASP A 233 -27.76 -13.09 0.88
CA ASP A 233 -27.24 -13.62 -0.37
C ASP A 233 -26.17 -14.70 -0.11
N ARG A 234 -26.57 -15.98 -0.20
CA ARG A 234 -25.68 -17.15 -0.05
C ARG A 234 -24.65 -17.26 -1.16
N ASP A 235 -24.96 -16.76 -2.36
CA ASP A 235 -24.03 -16.76 -3.50
C ASP A 235 -23.01 -15.64 -3.37
N ASN A 236 -23.30 -14.61 -2.57
CA ASN A 236 -22.33 -13.61 -2.17
C ASN A 236 -21.39 -14.17 -1.09
N ARG A 237 -20.27 -14.78 -1.53
CA ARG A 237 -19.28 -15.42 -0.66
C ARG A 237 -18.83 -14.55 0.52
N SER A 238 -18.87 -13.23 0.39
CA SER A 238 -18.44 -12.31 1.45
C SER A 238 -19.53 -12.13 2.52
N GLU A 239 -20.79 -12.09 2.13
CA GLU A 239 -21.93 -12.01 3.05
C GLU A 239 -22.10 -13.34 3.79
N ASP A 240 -22.10 -14.46 3.07
CA ASP A 240 -22.15 -15.81 3.65
C ASP A 240 -21.02 -16.03 4.67
N LYS A 241 -19.81 -15.65 4.31
CA LYS A 241 -18.67 -15.75 5.22
C LYS A 241 -18.84 -14.91 6.48
N ALA A 242 -19.31 -13.66 6.38
CA ALA A 242 -19.47 -12.78 7.54
C ALA A 242 -20.46 -13.39 8.55
N ILE A 243 -21.58 -13.91 8.06
CA ILE A 243 -22.62 -14.52 8.88
C ILE A 243 -22.11 -15.84 9.51
N LYS A 244 -21.47 -16.73 8.74
CA LYS A 244 -20.83 -17.96 9.25
C LYS A 244 -19.74 -17.68 10.28
N GLN A 245 -18.92 -16.66 10.05
CA GLN A 245 -17.88 -16.28 10.99
C GLN A 245 -18.46 -15.75 12.31
N ARG A 246 -19.57 -15.00 12.25
CA ARG A 246 -20.29 -14.56 13.44
C ARG A 246 -20.88 -15.73 14.21
N PHE A 247 -21.50 -16.68 13.52
CA PHE A 247 -22.01 -17.92 14.11
C PHE A 247 -20.91 -18.67 14.88
N LYS A 248 -19.77 -18.95 14.24
CA LYS A 248 -18.62 -19.61 14.91
C LYS A 248 -18.10 -18.85 16.12
N GLN A 249 -17.99 -17.52 16.03
CA GLN A 249 -17.54 -16.69 17.14
C GLN A 249 -18.47 -16.78 18.37
N LEU A 250 -19.76 -16.80 18.14
CA LEU A 250 -20.75 -16.90 19.22
C LEU A 250 -20.71 -18.30 19.87
N LYS A 251 -20.69 -19.35 19.07
CA LYS A 251 -20.53 -20.73 19.57
C LYS A 251 -19.25 -20.94 20.35
N GLY A 252 -18.11 -20.46 19.83
CA GLY A 252 -16.82 -20.56 20.52
C GLY A 252 -16.75 -19.81 21.86
N ARG A 253 -17.70 -18.92 22.12
CA ARG A 253 -17.88 -18.25 23.43
C ARG A 253 -18.89 -18.96 24.35
N GLY A 254 -19.36 -20.16 23.97
CA GLY A 254 -20.36 -20.90 24.72
C GLY A 254 -21.75 -20.25 24.77
N LYS A 255 -22.05 -19.33 23.84
CA LYS A 255 -23.34 -18.65 23.76
C LYS A 255 -24.30 -19.42 22.85
N GLN A 256 -25.57 -19.51 23.25
CA GLN A 256 -26.60 -19.92 22.32
C GLN A 256 -26.73 -18.84 21.24
N VAL A 257 -26.53 -19.23 19.98
CA VAL A 257 -26.64 -18.33 18.84
C VAL A 257 -28.13 -18.14 18.53
N LYS A 258 -28.56 -16.90 18.39
CA LYS A 258 -29.91 -16.54 18.00
C LYS A 258 -29.92 -16.00 16.58
N ARG A 259 -31.06 -16.18 15.90
CA ARG A 259 -31.31 -15.64 14.55
C ARG A 259 -31.04 -14.13 14.49
N GLU A 260 -31.53 -13.37 15.48
CA GLU A 260 -31.35 -11.91 15.53
C GLU A 260 -29.85 -11.48 15.55
N ASP A 261 -28.97 -12.33 16.09
CA ASP A 261 -27.51 -12.05 16.09
C ASP A 261 -26.92 -12.14 14.68
N LEU A 262 -27.45 -13.05 13.86
CA LEU A 262 -27.03 -13.25 12.48
C LEU A 262 -27.66 -12.19 11.56
N GLU A 263 -28.91 -11.79 11.80
CA GLU A 263 -29.57 -10.68 11.10
C GLU A 263 -28.83 -9.36 11.34
N LYS A 264 -28.45 -9.06 12.57
CA LYS A 264 -27.63 -7.89 12.90
C LYS A 264 -26.27 -7.89 12.18
N GLU A 265 -25.63 -9.05 12.06
CA GLU A 265 -24.36 -9.14 11.35
C GLU A 265 -24.55 -8.94 9.83
N ARG A 266 -25.63 -9.46 9.25
CA ARG A 266 -26.05 -9.20 7.87
C ARG A 266 -26.23 -7.70 7.61
N ASP A 267 -27.01 -7.04 8.47
CA ASP A 267 -27.32 -5.62 8.30
C ASP A 267 -26.05 -4.77 8.43
N LYS A 268 -25.19 -5.11 9.39
CA LYS A 268 -23.88 -4.49 9.55
C LYS A 268 -22.99 -4.71 8.31
N PHE A 269 -23.01 -5.90 7.73
CA PHE A 269 -22.27 -6.21 6.52
C PHE A 269 -22.77 -5.35 5.34
N ARG A 270 -24.11 -5.29 5.12
CA ARG A 270 -24.73 -4.50 4.06
C ARG A 270 -24.42 -3.01 4.20
N LYS A 271 -24.59 -2.45 5.39
CA LYS A 271 -24.21 -1.05 5.68
C LYS A 271 -22.72 -0.79 5.40
N THR A 272 -21.85 -1.70 5.84
CA THR A 272 -20.40 -1.58 5.58
C THR A 272 -20.08 -1.68 4.09
N LYS A 273 -20.87 -2.45 3.30
CA LYS A 273 -20.74 -2.53 1.84
C LYS A 273 -21.14 -1.21 1.19
N GLU A 274 -22.28 -0.64 1.55
CA GLU A 274 -22.73 0.67 1.05
C GLU A 274 -21.70 1.78 1.37
N ASP A 275 -21.17 1.82 2.58
CA ASP A 275 -20.15 2.78 2.96
C ASP A 275 -18.85 2.60 2.15
N ARG A 276 -18.50 1.36 1.82
CA ARG A 276 -17.36 1.05 0.93
C ARG A 276 -17.61 1.49 -0.49
N ASP A 277 -18.81 1.27 -1.01
CA ASP A 277 -19.18 1.67 -2.37
C ASP A 277 -19.18 3.20 -2.51
N LYS A 278 -19.75 3.92 -1.54
CA LYS A 278 -19.66 5.39 -1.48
C LYS A 278 -18.23 5.91 -1.41
N LYS A 279 -17.37 5.24 -0.63
CA LYS A 279 -15.93 5.57 -0.57
C LYS A 279 -15.23 5.29 -1.90
N ALA A 280 -15.60 4.20 -2.60
CA ALA A 280 -15.07 3.88 -3.91
C ALA A 280 -15.40 4.99 -4.91
N ASP A 281 -16.66 5.44 -4.97
CA ASP A 281 -17.08 6.54 -5.84
C ASP A 281 -16.30 7.82 -5.56
N THR A 282 -16.07 8.14 -4.28
CA THR A 282 -15.24 9.27 -3.89
C THR A 282 -13.81 9.13 -4.42
N VAL A 283 -13.23 7.93 -4.34
CA VAL A 283 -11.87 7.65 -4.85
C VAL A 283 -11.81 7.81 -6.36
N TYR A 284 -12.78 7.27 -7.09
CA TYR A 284 -12.85 7.42 -8.56
C TYR A 284 -12.99 8.88 -9.00
N ASN A 285 -13.84 9.66 -8.30
CA ASN A 285 -13.99 11.09 -8.57
C ASN A 285 -12.67 11.85 -8.37
N VAL A 286 -11.93 11.56 -7.31
CA VAL A 286 -10.63 12.19 -7.06
C VAL A 286 -9.60 11.79 -8.10
N ILE A 287 -9.56 10.52 -8.51
CA ILE A 287 -8.68 10.06 -9.60
C ILE A 287 -8.99 10.82 -10.89
N ALA A 288 -10.27 10.93 -11.27
CA ALA A 288 -10.69 11.67 -12.45
C ALA A 288 -10.26 13.14 -12.37
N TYR A 289 -10.43 13.78 -11.22
CA TYR A 289 -9.97 15.15 -10.99
C TYR A 289 -8.44 15.28 -11.12
N MET A 290 -7.67 14.39 -10.49
CA MET A 290 -6.21 14.43 -10.53
C MET A 290 -5.68 14.24 -11.95
N LEU A 291 -6.24 13.30 -12.73
CA LEU A 291 -5.83 13.06 -14.12
C LEU A 291 -6.09 14.27 -15.04
N LYS A 292 -7.13 15.06 -14.76
CA LYS A 292 -7.45 16.32 -15.49
C LYS A 292 -6.60 17.51 -15.05
N SER A 293 -6.10 17.49 -13.80
CA SER A 293 -5.39 18.63 -13.21
C SER A 293 -4.07 18.91 -13.91
N ARG A 294 -3.89 20.13 -14.41
CA ARG A 294 -2.62 20.61 -14.96
C ARG A 294 -1.55 20.65 -13.86
N ASP A 295 -1.91 21.18 -12.70
CA ASP A 295 -1.00 21.27 -11.54
C ASP A 295 -0.47 19.91 -11.13
N PHE A 296 -1.34 18.88 -11.12
CA PHE A 296 -0.90 17.52 -10.82
C PHE A 296 0.10 17.00 -11.85
N ARG A 297 -0.16 17.21 -13.15
CA ARG A 297 0.78 16.80 -14.20
C ARG A 297 2.13 17.51 -14.12
N GLU A 298 2.13 18.78 -13.73
CA GLU A 298 3.37 19.56 -13.51
C GLU A 298 4.15 19.07 -12.28
N LEU A 299 3.49 18.50 -11.28
CA LEU A 299 4.14 17.89 -10.10
C LEU A 299 4.75 16.52 -10.43
N ILE A 300 4.18 15.78 -11.40
CA ILE A 300 4.65 14.45 -11.82
C ILE A 300 5.62 14.60 -13.00
N GLN A 301 6.72 15.29 -12.79
CA GLN A 301 7.79 15.37 -13.79
C GLN A 301 8.70 14.15 -13.67
N HIS A 302 8.92 13.49 -14.81
CA HIS A 302 9.78 12.31 -14.88
C HIS A 302 11.23 12.68 -14.67
N THR A 303 11.89 11.96 -13.75
CA THR A 303 13.35 11.96 -13.60
C THR A 303 13.88 10.62 -14.10
N SER A 304 14.93 10.62 -14.91
CA SER A 304 15.54 9.39 -15.42
C SER A 304 16.16 8.55 -14.30
N ILE A 305 16.28 7.23 -14.54
CA ILE A 305 16.93 6.33 -13.56
C ILE A 305 18.38 6.76 -13.31
N GLU A 306 19.10 7.16 -14.35
CA GLU A 306 20.49 7.63 -14.25
C GLU A 306 20.61 8.91 -13.39
N GLU A 307 19.71 9.87 -13.57
CA GLU A 307 19.67 11.08 -12.75
C GLU A 307 19.33 10.78 -11.30
N ILE A 308 18.36 9.87 -11.07
CA ILE A 308 17.99 9.43 -9.71
C ILE A 308 19.18 8.73 -9.05
N ASP A 309 19.86 7.85 -9.76
CA ASP A 309 21.04 7.14 -9.23
C ASP A 309 22.14 8.14 -8.85
N ASN A 310 22.46 9.08 -9.73
CA ASN A 310 23.44 10.14 -9.44
C ASN A 310 23.07 10.96 -8.18
N LYS A 311 21.80 11.34 -8.04
CA LYS A 311 21.32 12.06 -6.84
C LYS A 311 21.46 11.21 -5.57
N ILE A 312 21.10 9.93 -5.63
CA ILE A 312 21.25 8.99 -4.51
C ILE A 312 22.70 8.77 -4.15
N GLN A 313 23.58 8.55 -5.12
CA GLN A 313 25.01 8.36 -4.86
C GLN A 313 25.63 9.61 -4.19
N ASN A 314 25.26 10.81 -4.65
CA ASN A 314 25.70 12.06 -4.02
C ASN A 314 25.14 12.22 -2.61
N PHE A 315 23.88 11.85 -2.38
CA PHE A 315 23.24 11.89 -1.08
C PHE A 315 23.89 10.90 -0.09
N LEU A 316 24.31 9.72 -0.54
CA LEU A 316 24.90 8.67 0.31
C LEU A 316 26.39 8.94 0.67
N ARG A 317 27.07 9.84 -0.03
CA ARG A 317 28.41 10.31 0.31
C ARG A 317 28.37 11.25 1.50
#